data_d8536aed8f904090fc9fbd254ffc3543
#
_entry.id   d8536aed8f904090fc9fbd254ffc3543
#
_cell.length_a   1.000
_cell.length_b   1.000
_cell.length_c   1.000
_cell.angle_alpha   90.00
_cell.angle_beta   90.00
_cell.angle_gamma   90.00
#
_symmetry.space_group_name_H-M   'P 1'
#
loop_
_entity.id
_entity.type
_entity.pdbx_description
1 polymer ?
#
loop_
_entity_poly.entity_id
_entity_poly.type
_entity_poly.pdbx_seq_one_letter_code
_entity_poly.pdbx_strand_id
1 'polypeptide(L)'
;MTPPTAPAVGGLRASLRVWGTMLAICLEDRLAYRGDFVLGTLMRFLPIVTQVFLWTAVFAATTRADIAGYSREDIVADYLRTMLTRAFSSMPGLAGGISRSIRDGSVKKYLVQPVDYVAFLLAARIAHKLVYYAVAILPFALVFFLCRGYFPPPPDAPTIVAFLLALVLSFLLGFFMEATLGMLGFWVLETSSIVFAYMLVQYLLSGHMFPIDMLAGIPLGGGVSLADVVRWLPFEYTAYFPAAIWLGKVRGWALVRDLAIEAGWVLVMIVACRLAWRRGTRRYSAFGG
;
A
#
# COMPACT_ATOMS: atom_id res chain seq x y z
N MET A 1 31.07 -8.58 -18.08
CA MET A 1 31.06 -9.13 -16.71
C MET A 1 29.63 -9.52 -16.36
N THR A 2 29.36 -10.80 -16.27
CA THR A 2 28.09 -11.30 -15.74
C THR A 2 28.03 -10.92 -14.25
N PRO A 3 26.94 -10.34 -13.75
CA PRO A 3 26.81 -10.08 -12.31
C PRO A 3 26.97 -11.41 -11.58
N PRO A 4 27.63 -11.43 -10.42
CA PRO A 4 27.77 -12.65 -9.65
C PRO A 4 26.36 -13.16 -9.33
N THR A 5 26.07 -14.37 -9.81
CA THR A 5 24.91 -15.12 -9.34
C THR A 5 25.08 -15.24 -7.83
N ALA A 6 24.12 -14.73 -7.08
CA ALA A 6 24.10 -14.91 -5.62
C ALA A 6 24.40 -16.40 -5.35
N PRO A 7 25.37 -16.73 -4.47
CA PRO A 7 25.67 -18.11 -4.18
C PRO A 7 24.35 -18.77 -3.74
N ALA A 8 24.10 -19.96 -4.25
CA ALA A 8 23.02 -20.83 -3.78
C ALA A 8 23.35 -21.17 -2.31
N VAL A 9 23.08 -20.21 -1.44
CA VAL A 9 23.34 -20.32 -0.02
C VAL A 9 22.35 -21.32 0.54
N GLY A 10 22.90 -22.39 1.00
CA GLY A 10 22.38 -23.46 1.83
C GLY A 10 20.89 -23.41 2.13
N GLY A 11 20.28 -24.59 2.09
CA GLY A 11 18.85 -24.89 2.16
C GLY A 11 17.93 -23.92 2.93
N LEU A 12 16.65 -24.10 2.82
CA LEU A 12 15.56 -23.28 3.39
C LEU A 12 15.86 -22.66 4.77
N ARG A 13 16.58 -23.41 5.63
CA ARG A 13 16.99 -22.96 6.98
C ARG A 13 17.98 -21.77 6.96
N ALA A 14 18.92 -21.76 6.03
CA ALA A 14 19.88 -20.65 5.91
C ALA A 14 19.20 -19.39 5.38
N SER A 15 18.29 -19.53 4.42
CA SER A 15 17.48 -18.44 3.91
C SER A 15 16.59 -17.83 5.02
N LEU A 16 15.92 -18.67 5.81
CA LEU A 16 15.09 -18.21 6.94
C LEU A 16 15.93 -17.49 8.02
N ARG A 17 17.15 -17.95 8.28
CA ARG A 17 18.05 -17.29 9.23
C ARG A 17 18.47 -15.91 8.73
N VAL A 18 18.81 -15.76 7.46
CA VAL A 18 19.14 -14.47 6.84
C VAL A 18 17.94 -13.50 6.93
N TRP A 19 16.75 -13.97 6.60
CA TRP A 19 15.53 -13.17 6.74
C TRP A 19 15.26 -12.76 8.19
N GLY A 20 15.40 -13.67 9.14
CA GLY A 20 15.25 -13.39 10.57
C GLY A 20 16.23 -12.31 11.06
N THR A 21 17.51 -12.40 10.64
CA THR A 21 18.53 -11.42 10.99
C THR A 21 18.23 -10.04 10.37
N MET A 22 17.85 -9.99 9.10
CA MET A 22 17.45 -8.72 8.46
C MET A 22 16.28 -8.08 9.18
N LEU A 23 15.26 -8.86 9.52
CA LEU A 23 14.08 -8.37 10.22
C LEU A 23 14.44 -7.85 11.63
N ALA A 24 15.29 -8.57 12.37
CA ALA A 24 15.74 -8.15 13.70
C ALA A 24 16.47 -6.80 13.66
N ILE A 25 17.45 -6.65 12.77
CA ILE A 25 18.19 -5.39 12.58
C ILE A 25 17.23 -4.24 12.23
N CYS A 26 16.29 -4.47 11.32
CA CYS A 26 15.32 -3.46 10.94
C CYS A 26 14.35 -3.09 12.08
N LEU A 27 14.01 -4.04 12.94
CA LEU A 27 13.18 -3.79 14.13
C LEU A 27 13.92 -2.96 15.17
N GLU A 28 15.18 -3.29 15.47
CA GLU A 28 16.02 -2.53 16.41
C GLU A 28 16.17 -1.08 15.95
N ASP A 29 16.45 -0.84 14.67
CA ASP A 29 16.53 0.50 14.08
C ASP A 29 15.22 1.30 14.29
N ARG A 30 14.06 0.67 14.11
CA ARG A 30 12.76 1.32 14.31
C ARG A 30 12.45 1.63 15.77
N LEU A 31 12.82 0.76 16.68
CA LEU A 31 12.58 0.94 18.11
C LEU A 31 13.49 2.04 18.71
N ALA A 32 14.64 2.30 18.11
CA ALA A 32 15.53 3.42 18.54
C ALA A 32 14.86 4.79 18.39
N TYR A 33 14.02 4.99 17.35
CA TYR A 33 13.33 6.26 17.06
C TYR A 33 11.83 6.24 17.43
N ARG A 34 11.47 5.59 18.54
CA ARG A 34 10.08 5.37 18.94
C ARG A 34 9.26 6.64 19.19
N GLY A 35 9.87 7.75 19.65
CA GLY A 35 9.16 8.99 19.92
C GLY A 35 8.59 9.65 18.67
N ASP A 36 9.43 9.86 17.65
CA ASP A 36 9.01 10.41 16.35
C ASP A 36 7.99 9.50 15.67
N PHE A 37 8.15 8.19 15.88
CA PHE A 37 7.25 7.19 15.33
C PHE A 37 5.84 7.25 15.95
N VAL A 38 5.73 7.42 17.26
CA VAL A 38 4.45 7.59 17.97
C VAL A 38 3.74 8.86 17.49
N LEU A 39 4.43 9.99 17.47
CA LEU A 39 3.86 11.27 17.01
C LEU A 39 3.38 11.17 15.56
N GLY A 40 4.22 10.63 14.66
CA GLY A 40 3.86 10.42 13.26
C GLY A 40 2.67 9.46 13.08
N THR A 41 2.50 8.48 13.97
CA THR A 41 1.35 7.57 13.97
C THR A 41 0.09 8.31 14.40
N LEU A 42 0.13 9.09 15.46
CA LEU A 42 -1.01 9.88 15.95
C LEU A 42 -1.49 10.90 14.90
N MET A 43 -0.56 11.59 14.22
CA MET A 43 -0.90 12.53 13.16
C MET A 43 -1.70 11.90 12.00
N ARG A 44 -1.61 10.59 11.80
CA ARG A 44 -2.38 9.87 10.76
C ARG A 44 -3.88 9.74 11.07
N PHE A 45 -4.29 10.03 12.31
CA PHE A 45 -5.71 10.07 12.68
C PHE A 45 -6.35 11.42 12.35
N LEU A 46 -5.57 12.49 12.15
CA LEU A 46 -6.09 13.80 11.78
C LEU A 46 -6.95 13.78 10.50
N PRO A 47 -6.57 13.05 9.41
CA PRO A 47 -7.41 12.92 8.23
C PRO A 47 -8.80 12.31 8.49
N ILE A 48 -8.98 11.47 9.52
CA ILE A 48 -10.31 10.94 9.88
C ILE A 48 -11.24 12.10 10.27
N VAL A 49 -10.74 12.96 11.14
CA VAL A 49 -11.52 14.11 11.62
C VAL A 49 -11.89 15.03 10.46
N THR A 50 -10.91 15.35 9.60
CA THR A 50 -11.16 16.20 8.43
C THR A 50 -12.16 15.59 7.45
N GLN A 51 -12.12 14.30 7.20
CA GLN A 51 -13.06 13.62 6.30
C GLN A 51 -14.50 13.56 6.88
N VAL A 52 -14.63 13.29 8.18
CA VAL A 52 -15.95 13.33 8.84
C VAL A 52 -16.55 14.72 8.71
N PHE A 53 -15.78 15.78 8.98
CA PHE A 53 -16.27 17.17 8.82
C PHE A 53 -16.57 17.51 7.36
N LEU A 54 -15.70 17.11 6.41
CA LEU A 54 -15.91 17.33 4.98
C LEU A 54 -17.24 16.74 4.51
N TRP A 55 -17.47 15.46 4.77
CA TRP A 55 -18.70 14.81 4.35
C TRP A 55 -19.94 15.34 5.10
N THR A 56 -19.79 15.71 6.36
CA THR A 56 -20.88 16.39 7.10
C THR A 56 -21.25 17.72 6.43
N ALA A 57 -20.25 18.51 6.01
CA ALA A 57 -20.49 19.78 5.31
C ALA A 57 -21.09 19.57 3.90
N VAL A 58 -20.63 18.56 3.16
CA VAL A 58 -21.18 18.22 1.84
C VAL A 58 -22.66 17.84 1.95
N PHE A 59 -23.03 16.99 2.90
CA PHE A 59 -24.41 16.59 3.11
C PHE A 59 -25.28 17.72 3.67
N ALA A 60 -24.72 18.63 4.47
CA ALA A 60 -25.44 19.82 4.94
C ALA A 60 -25.72 20.82 3.80
N ALA A 61 -24.88 20.85 2.76
CA ALA A 61 -25.06 21.73 1.60
C ALA A 61 -26.02 21.15 0.53
N THR A 62 -26.44 19.90 0.65
CA THR A 62 -27.37 19.26 -0.29
C THR A 62 -28.73 19.00 0.38
N THR A 63 -29.80 19.07 -0.40
CA THR A 63 -31.15 18.69 0.06
C THR A 63 -31.42 17.19 -0.12
N ARG A 64 -30.48 16.45 -0.72
CA ARG A 64 -30.60 15.02 -0.97
C ARG A 64 -30.20 14.23 0.28
N ALA A 65 -30.96 13.19 0.58
CA ALA A 65 -30.66 12.28 1.69
C ALA A 65 -29.47 11.36 1.36
N ASP A 66 -29.21 11.12 0.07
CA ASP A 66 -28.13 10.27 -0.43
C ASP A 66 -27.38 10.93 -1.60
N ILE A 67 -26.12 10.55 -1.78
CA ILE A 67 -25.27 10.93 -2.90
C ILE A 67 -24.80 9.63 -3.56
N ALA A 68 -25.21 9.38 -4.79
CA ALA A 68 -24.93 8.16 -5.54
C ALA A 68 -25.31 6.85 -4.80
N GLY A 69 -26.41 6.89 -4.02
CA GLY A 69 -26.90 5.76 -3.26
C GLY A 69 -26.19 5.52 -1.91
N TYR A 70 -25.37 6.48 -1.47
CA TYR A 70 -24.68 6.44 -0.17
C TYR A 70 -25.24 7.50 0.77
N SER A 71 -25.63 7.10 1.97
CA SER A 71 -25.92 8.02 3.06
C SER A 71 -24.61 8.62 3.62
N ARG A 72 -24.73 9.67 4.42
CA ARG A 72 -23.58 10.22 5.14
C ARG A 72 -22.89 9.17 6.00
N GLU A 73 -23.65 8.35 6.68
CA GLU A 73 -23.19 7.28 7.56
C GLU A 73 -22.41 6.23 6.77
N ASP A 74 -22.91 5.85 5.59
CA ASP A 74 -22.25 4.87 4.72
C ASP A 74 -20.88 5.36 4.23
N ILE A 75 -20.78 6.64 3.82
CA ILE A 75 -19.51 7.21 3.36
C ILE A 75 -18.49 7.31 4.49
N VAL A 76 -18.91 7.77 5.68
CA VAL A 76 -18.01 7.82 6.84
C VAL A 76 -17.54 6.42 7.22
N ALA A 77 -18.44 5.44 7.20
CA ALA A 77 -18.12 4.06 7.49
C ALA A 77 -17.17 3.45 6.44
N ASP A 78 -17.40 3.73 5.15
CA ASP A 78 -16.51 3.28 4.05
C ASP A 78 -15.12 3.89 4.18
N TYR A 79 -15.05 5.19 4.51
CA TYR A 79 -13.77 5.87 4.73
C TYR A 79 -12.97 5.27 5.89
N LEU A 80 -13.61 5.00 7.03
CA LEU A 80 -12.94 4.38 8.19
C LEU A 80 -12.36 3.00 7.84
N ARG A 81 -13.09 2.21 7.06
CA ARG A 81 -12.65 0.87 6.61
C ARG A 81 -11.52 0.94 5.60
N THR A 82 -11.66 1.79 4.58
CA THR A 82 -10.61 2.00 3.57
C THR A 82 -9.34 2.59 4.17
N MET A 83 -9.45 3.42 5.19
CA MET A 83 -8.31 3.91 5.93
C MET A 83 -7.54 2.78 6.64
N LEU A 84 -8.28 1.84 7.27
CA LEU A 84 -7.66 0.68 7.90
C LEU A 84 -6.93 -0.19 6.88
N THR A 85 -7.59 -0.54 5.76
CA THR A 85 -6.99 -1.37 4.71
C THR A 85 -5.80 -0.67 4.06
N ARG A 86 -5.90 0.63 3.79
CA ARG A 86 -4.78 1.43 3.27
C ARG A 86 -3.59 1.49 4.22
N ALA A 87 -3.80 1.39 5.52
CA ALA A 87 -2.69 1.32 6.47
C ALA A 87 -1.78 0.12 6.20
N PHE A 88 -2.30 -0.98 5.61
CA PHE A 88 -1.49 -2.13 5.17
C PHE A 88 -0.71 -1.84 3.89
N SER A 89 -1.33 -1.28 2.86
CA SER A 89 -0.72 -1.07 1.54
C SER A 89 0.19 0.15 1.45
N SER A 90 -0.02 1.18 2.28
CA SER A 90 0.75 2.43 2.19
C SER A 90 2.22 2.23 2.56
N MET A 91 3.13 2.79 1.75
CA MET A 91 4.59 2.66 1.89
C MET A 91 5.25 4.05 2.00
N PRO A 92 4.97 4.84 3.04
CA PRO A 92 5.42 6.23 3.11
C PRO A 92 6.93 6.35 2.96
N GLY A 93 7.37 7.17 2.00
CA GLY A 93 8.77 7.46 1.75
C GLY A 93 9.60 6.34 1.12
N LEU A 94 9.00 5.21 0.69
CA LEU A 94 9.76 4.11 0.09
C LEU A 94 10.35 4.53 -1.25
N ALA A 95 9.53 5.01 -2.18
CA ALA A 95 9.98 5.42 -3.51
C ALA A 95 11.05 6.53 -3.43
N GLY A 96 10.78 7.58 -2.64
CA GLY A 96 11.73 8.68 -2.44
C GLY A 96 13.02 8.24 -1.77
N GLY A 97 12.97 7.32 -0.81
CA GLY A 97 14.14 6.76 -0.13
C GLY A 97 15.04 5.95 -1.08
N ILE A 98 14.43 5.12 -1.93
CA ILE A 98 15.15 4.35 -2.96
C ILE A 98 15.83 5.32 -3.95
N SER A 99 15.08 6.26 -4.51
CA SER A 99 15.62 7.24 -5.46
C SER A 99 16.74 8.06 -4.85
N ARG A 100 16.63 8.46 -3.59
CA ARG A 100 17.70 9.17 -2.87
C ARG A 100 18.94 8.29 -2.73
N SER A 101 18.79 7.03 -2.31
CA SER A 101 19.93 6.12 -2.12
C SER A 101 20.65 5.78 -3.44
N ILE A 102 19.95 5.87 -4.57
CA ILE A 102 20.55 5.74 -5.90
C ILE A 102 21.38 6.99 -6.24
N ARG A 103 20.83 8.19 -5.98
CA ARG A 103 21.51 9.47 -6.29
C ARG A 103 22.73 9.71 -5.42
N ASP A 104 22.64 9.50 -4.12
CA ASP A 104 23.75 9.72 -3.18
C ASP A 104 24.78 8.59 -3.19
N GLY A 105 24.54 7.55 -3.98
CA GLY A 105 25.46 6.43 -4.14
C GLY A 105 25.42 5.41 -3.01
N SER A 106 24.58 5.58 -1.98
CA SER A 106 24.50 4.64 -0.84
C SER A 106 23.99 3.26 -1.23
N VAL A 107 23.35 3.12 -2.39
CA VAL A 107 22.95 1.83 -2.96
C VAL A 107 24.13 0.90 -3.25
N LYS A 108 25.35 1.44 -3.44
CA LYS A 108 26.59 0.67 -3.70
C LYS A 108 26.83 -0.41 -2.66
N LYS A 109 26.56 -0.14 -1.39
CA LYS A 109 26.73 -1.10 -0.30
C LYS A 109 25.97 -2.41 -0.53
N TYR A 110 24.80 -2.35 -1.18
CA TYR A 110 23.99 -3.53 -1.48
C TYR A 110 24.44 -4.26 -2.75
N LEU A 111 25.23 -3.59 -3.63
CA LEU A 111 25.80 -4.22 -4.83
C LEU A 111 27.03 -5.07 -4.52
N VAL A 112 27.76 -4.76 -3.44
CA VAL A 112 28.96 -5.51 -3.00
C VAL A 112 28.66 -6.54 -1.92
N GLN A 113 27.51 -6.49 -1.29
CA GLN A 113 27.08 -7.45 -0.28
C GLN A 113 26.27 -8.59 -0.90
N PRO A 114 26.34 -9.82 -0.38
CA PRO A 114 25.56 -10.96 -0.86
C PRO A 114 24.10 -10.89 -0.35
N VAL A 115 23.46 -9.70 -0.43
CA VAL A 115 22.11 -9.43 0.04
C VAL A 115 21.26 -8.92 -1.12
N ASP A 116 20.09 -9.51 -1.30
CA ASP A 116 19.13 -9.00 -2.28
C ASP A 116 18.54 -7.69 -1.77
N TYR A 117 18.78 -6.60 -2.48
CA TYR A 117 18.33 -5.26 -2.10
C TYR A 117 16.81 -5.14 -1.96
N VAL A 118 16.06 -5.73 -2.90
CA VAL A 118 14.59 -5.69 -2.87
C VAL A 118 14.06 -6.49 -1.67
N ALA A 119 14.68 -7.64 -1.38
CA ALA A 119 14.33 -8.44 -0.22
C ALA A 119 14.64 -7.69 1.10
N PHE A 120 15.77 -7.01 1.18
CA PHE A 120 16.12 -6.17 2.33
C PHE A 120 15.10 -5.03 2.54
N LEU A 121 14.71 -4.33 1.47
CA LEU A 121 13.69 -3.29 1.53
C LEU A 121 12.35 -3.84 2.01
N LEU A 122 11.97 -5.05 1.55
CA LEU A 122 10.74 -5.70 1.98
C LEU A 122 10.78 -6.05 3.48
N ALA A 123 11.89 -6.61 3.95
CA ALA A 123 12.11 -6.90 5.38
C ALA A 123 12.00 -5.62 6.23
N ALA A 124 12.62 -4.52 5.77
CA ALA A 124 12.53 -3.22 6.44
C ALA A 124 11.09 -2.68 6.49
N ARG A 125 10.27 -2.93 5.46
CA ARG A 125 8.86 -2.55 5.47
C ARG A 125 8.01 -3.44 6.35
N ILE A 126 8.27 -4.73 6.40
CA ILE A 126 7.61 -5.65 7.35
C ILE A 126 7.90 -5.19 8.79
N ALA A 127 9.18 -4.94 9.13
CA ALA A 127 9.57 -4.44 10.44
C ALA A 127 8.85 -3.12 10.79
N HIS A 128 8.83 -2.15 9.85
CA HIS A 128 8.11 -0.90 10.03
C HIS A 128 6.62 -1.11 10.31
N LYS A 129 5.96 -2.01 9.59
CA LYS A 129 4.53 -2.32 9.78
C LYS A 129 4.28 -2.98 11.14
N LEU A 130 5.12 -3.90 11.56
CA LEU A 130 4.99 -4.55 12.87
C LEU A 130 5.05 -3.54 14.02
N VAL A 131 6.05 -2.64 14.00
CA VAL A 131 6.16 -1.57 15.00
C VAL A 131 5.00 -0.60 14.89
N TYR A 132 4.60 -0.23 13.66
CA TYR A 132 3.46 0.64 13.44
C TYR A 132 2.18 0.10 14.07
N TYR A 133 1.84 -1.17 13.82
CA TYR A 133 0.62 -1.75 14.38
C TYR A 133 0.71 -1.96 15.88
N ALA A 134 1.89 -2.30 16.42
CA ALA A 134 2.07 -2.38 17.86
C ALA A 134 1.77 -1.05 18.57
N VAL A 135 2.15 0.08 17.96
CA VAL A 135 1.86 1.42 18.49
C VAL A 135 0.43 1.86 18.18
N ALA A 136 -0.06 1.56 16.98
CA ALA A 136 -1.35 2.04 16.49
C ALA A 136 -2.55 1.26 17.03
N ILE A 137 -2.35 0.08 17.66
CA ILE A 137 -3.45 -0.78 18.14
C ILE A 137 -4.37 -0.05 19.13
N LEU A 138 -3.81 0.71 20.07
CA LEU A 138 -4.60 1.45 21.06
C LEU A 138 -5.42 2.60 20.43
N PRO A 139 -4.82 3.52 19.63
CA PRO A 139 -5.58 4.55 18.93
C PRO A 139 -6.64 3.97 17.99
N PHE A 140 -6.32 2.90 17.24
CA PHE A 140 -7.32 2.25 16.37
C PHE A 140 -8.44 1.62 17.17
N ALA A 141 -8.14 0.90 18.26
CA ALA A 141 -9.15 0.31 19.13
C ALA A 141 -10.10 1.40 19.70
N LEU A 142 -9.55 2.56 20.11
CA LEU A 142 -10.35 3.68 20.57
C LEU A 142 -11.28 4.21 19.47
N VAL A 143 -10.76 4.45 18.25
CA VAL A 143 -11.57 4.91 17.11
C VAL A 143 -12.66 3.90 16.77
N PHE A 144 -12.33 2.61 16.70
CA PHE A 144 -13.30 1.55 16.44
C PHE A 144 -14.38 1.47 17.53
N PHE A 145 -14.01 1.64 18.80
CA PHE A 145 -14.94 1.66 19.91
C PHE A 145 -15.90 2.86 19.82
N LEU A 146 -15.38 4.05 19.53
CA LEU A 146 -16.19 5.27 19.37
C LEU A 146 -17.10 5.18 18.13
N CYS A 147 -16.62 4.59 17.06
CA CYS A 147 -17.34 4.45 15.79
C CYS A 147 -18.07 3.11 15.64
N ARG A 148 -18.21 2.33 16.72
CA ARG A 148 -18.79 0.96 16.66
C ARG A 148 -20.16 0.88 16.00
N GLY A 149 -20.96 1.94 16.07
CA GLY A 149 -22.29 2.02 15.43
C GLY A 149 -22.25 2.01 13.89
N TYR A 150 -21.11 2.31 13.29
CA TYR A 150 -20.92 2.30 11.84
C TYR A 150 -20.36 0.98 11.30
N PHE A 151 -20.03 0.04 12.18
CA PHE A 151 -19.48 -1.24 11.75
C PHE A 151 -20.55 -2.33 11.77
N PRO A 152 -20.72 -3.08 10.66
CA PRO A 152 -21.56 -4.26 10.66
C PRO A 152 -20.96 -5.33 11.57
N PRO A 153 -21.76 -6.32 11.97
CA PRO A 153 -21.25 -7.48 12.71
C PRO A 153 -20.09 -8.13 11.94
N PRO A 154 -19.15 -8.77 12.66
CA PRO A 154 -18.01 -9.44 12.01
C PRO A 154 -18.51 -10.45 10.98
N PRO A 155 -17.85 -10.53 9.79
CA PRO A 155 -18.24 -11.46 8.75
C PRO A 155 -17.93 -12.91 9.16
N ASP A 156 -18.42 -13.85 8.38
CA ASP A 156 -18.14 -15.28 8.52
C ASP A 156 -16.64 -15.61 8.32
N ALA A 157 -16.19 -16.74 8.87
CA ALA A 157 -14.79 -17.15 8.85
C ALA A 157 -14.15 -17.20 7.45
N PRO A 158 -14.80 -17.70 6.38
CA PRO A 158 -14.26 -17.65 5.02
C PRO A 158 -14.00 -16.21 4.53
N THR A 159 -14.90 -15.28 4.84
CA THR A 159 -14.74 -13.86 4.47
C THR A 159 -13.57 -13.22 5.22
N ILE A 160 -13.37 -13.57 6.50
CA ILE A 160 -12.20 -13.10 7.27
C ILE A 160 -10.90 -13.61 6.62
N VAL A 161 -10.83 -14.88 6.23
CA VAL A 161 -9.64 -15.45 5.57
C VAL A 161 -9.38 -14.74 4.25
N ALA A 162 -10.40 -14.52 3.42
CA ALA A 162 -10.27 -13.79 2.16
C ALA A 162 -9.81 -12.34 2.38
N PHE A 163 -10.35 -11.66 3.39
CA PHE A 163 -9.93 -10.32 3.79
C PHE A 163 -8.46 -10.26 4.19
N LEU A 164 -8.00 -11.19 5.04
CA LEU A 164 -6.59 -11.25 5.46
C LEU A 164 -5.66 -11.54 4.27
N LEU A 165 -6.07 -12.42 3.36
CA LEU A 165 -5.32 -12.68 2.13
C LEU A 165 -5.23 -11.43 1.26
N ALA A 166 -6.35 -10.73 1.03
CA ALA A 166 -6.36 -9.47 0.29
C ALA A 166 -5.47 -8.40 0.97
N LEU A 167 -5.44 -8.30 2.30
CA LEU A 167 -4.54 -7.38 3.00
C LEU A 167 -3.06 -7.70 2.74
N VAL A 168 -2.68 -8.98 2.72
CA VAL A 168 -1.30 -9.39 2.42
C VAL A 168 -0.95 -9.07 0.97
N LEU A 169 -1.84 -9.36 0.02
CA LEU A 169 -1.65 -9.03 -1.40
C LEU A 169 -1.58 -7.51 -1.61
N SER A 170 -2.45 -6.74 -0.99
CA SER A 170 -2.46 -5.28 -0.99
C SER A 170 -1.15 -4.68 -0.45
N PHE A 171 -0.60 -5.25 0.65
CA PHE A 171 0.71 -4.88 1.16
C PHE A 171 1.82 -5.11 0.14
N LEU A 172 1.86 -6.29 -0.47
CA LEU A 172 2.85 -6.63 -1.49
C LEU A 172 2.71 -5.75 -2.73
N LEU A 173 1.46 -5.54 -3.18
CA LEU A 173 1.17 -4.66 -4.32
C LEU A 173 1.67 -3.24 -4.07
N GLY A 174 1.31 -2.62 -2.96
CA GLY A 174 1.76 -1.29 -2.58
C GLY A 174 3.29 -1.20 -2.49
N PHE A 175 3.94 -2.23 -1.90
CA PHE A 175 5.39 -2.30 -1.81
C PHE A 175 6.05 -2.33 -3.20
N PHE A 176 5.63 -3.24 -4.08
CA PHE A 176 6.28 -3.39 -5.38
C PHE A 176 5.97 -2.23 -6.34
N MET A 177 4.79 -1.62 -6.24
CA MET A 177 4.48 -0.39 -6.99
C MET A 177 5.43 0.75 -6.59
N GLU A 178 5.55 1.05 -5.30
CA GLU A 178 6.43 2.12 -4.82
C GLU A 178 7.92 1.79 -4.99
N ALA A 179 8.31 0.54 -4.82
CA ALA A 179 9.68 0.12 -5.08
C ALA A 179 10.04 0.31 -6.56
N THR A 180 9.14 -0.09 -7.48
CA THR A 180 9.33 0.12 -8.92
C THR A 180 9.47 1.59 -9.26
N LEU A 181 8.61 2.43 -8.68
CA LEU A 181 8.67 3.88 -8.84
C LEU A 181 10.00 4.46 -8.35
N GLY A 182 10.48 4.00 -7.19
CA GLY A 182 11.77 4.41 -6.63
C GLY A 182 12.96 4.02 -7.50
N MET A 183 12.87 2.88 -8.22
CA MET A 183 13.92 2.45 -9.15
C MET A 183 14.07 3.39 -10.37
N LEU A 184 13.08 4.25 -10.65
CA LEU A 184 13.23 5.29 -11.70
C LEU A 184 14.40 6.23 -11.43
N GLY A 185 14.86 6.33 -10.17
CA GLY A 185 16.07 7.06 -9.80
C GLY A 185 17.34 6.64 -10.54
N PHE A 186 17.38 5.46 -11.18
CA PHE A 186 18.47 5.07 -12.06
C PHE A 186 18.48 5.80 -13.42
N TRP A 187 17.33 6.36 -13.84
CA TRP A 187 17.17 7.01 -15.15
C TRP A 187 16.90 8.49 -15.05
N VAL A 188 16.25 8.92 -13.96
CA VAL A 188 15.78 10.30 -13.76
C VAL A 188 16.42 10.85 -12.49
N LEU A 189 17.10 11.98 -12.60
CA LEU A 189 17.76 12.65 -11.47
C LEU A 189 16.76 13.18 -10.43
N GLU A 190 15.61 13.67 -10.88
CA GLU A 190 14.56 14.22 -10.01
C GLU A 190 13.28 13.39 -10.14
N THR A 191 12.97 12.67 -9.10
CA THR A 191 11.79 11.76 -9.06
C THR A 191 10.66 12.28 -8.18
N SER A 192 10.86 13.40 -7.45
CA SER A 192 9.86 13.91 -6.49
C SER A 192 8.53 14.22 -7.15
N SER A 193 8.54 14.86 -8.32
CA SER A 193 7.32 15.20 -9.06
C SER A 193 6.57 13.95 -9.53
N ILE A 194 7.30 12.90 -9.96
CA ILE A 194 6.71 11.64 -10.41
C ILE A 194 6.09 10.91 -9.20
N VAL A 195 6.81 10.87 -8.07
CA VAL A 195 6.31 10.28 -6.82
C VAL A 195 5.06 11.02 -6.34
N PHE A 196 5.08 12.36 -6.40
CA PHE A 196 3.92 13.17 -6.02
C PHE A 196 2.71 12.91 -6.93
N ALA A 197 2.91 12.89 -8.26
CA ALA A 197 1.84 12.57 -9.22
C ALA A 197 1.26 11.16 -8.95
N TYR A 198 2.13 10.17 -8.71
CA TYR A 198 1.69 8.82 -8.34
C TYR A 198 0.85 8.82 -7.06
N MET A 199 1.27 9.57 -6.03
CA MET A 199 0.52 9.65 -4.77
C MET A 199 -0.88 10.24 -4.98
N LEU A 200 -1.02 11.26 -5.83
CA LEU A 200 -2.33 11.84 -6.17
C LEU A 200 -3.21 10.84 -6.92
N VAL A 201 -2.66 10.18 -7.94
CA VAL A 201 -3.37 9.15 -8.72
C VAL A 201 -3.81 8.02 -7.80
N GLN A 202 -2.91 7.50 -6.96
CA GLN A 202 -3.23 6.46 -6.00
C GLN A 202 -4.31 6.90 -5.01
N TYR A 203 -4.26 8.14 -4.50
CA TYR A 203 -5.24 8.66 -3.55
C TYR A 203 -6.66 8.71 -4.16
N LEU A 204 -6.76 9.09 -5.44
CA LEU A 204 -8.03 9.17 -6.14
C LEU A 204 -8.55 7.80 -6.58
N LEU A 205 -7.68 6.96 -7.16
CA LEU A 205 -8.10 5.70 -7.81
C LEU A 205 -8.12 4.49 -6.87
N SER A 206 -7.60 4.61 -5.65
CA SER A 206 -7.65 3.51 -4.68
C SER A 206 -8.99 3.40 -3.92
N GLY A 207 -9.93 4.33 -4.14
CA GLY A 207 -11.16 4.39 -3.37
C GLY A 207 -10.98 4.94 -1.96
N HIS A 208 -9.85 5.61 -1.69
CA HIS A 208 -9.58 6.17 -0.37
C HIS A 208 -10.35 7.45 -0.07
N MET A 209 -10.57 8.28 -1.08
CA MET A 209 -11.28 9.56 -0.93
C MET A 209 -12.81 9.37 -0.96
N PHE A 210 -13.28 8.49 -1.82
CA PHE A 210 -14.69 8.16 -2.03
C PHE A 210 -14.80 6.73 -2.59
N PRO A 211 -15.95 6.05 -2.38
CA PRO A 211 -16.17 4.72 -2.94
C PRO A 211 -16.05 4.73 -4.48
N ILE A 212 -15.34 3.74 -5.05
CA ILE A 212 -15.14 3.64 -6.51
C ILE A 212 -16.50 3.50 -7.25
N ASP A 213 -17.48 2.90 -6.60
CA ASP A 213 -18.83 2.75 -7.14
C ASP A 213 -19.48 4.09 -7.53
N MET A 214 -19.11 5.20 -6.87
CA MET A 214 -19.60 6.54 -7.23
C MET A 214 -19.16 6.97 -8.62
N LEU A 215 -18.04 6.44 -9.13
CA LEU A 215 -17.55 6.71 -10.48
C LEU A 215 -18.36 5.99 -11.56
N ALA A 216 -19.21 5.02 -11.20
CA ALA A 216 -20.07 4.31 -12.15
C ALA A 216 -21.11 5.25 -12.81
N GLY A 217 -21.46 6.35 -12.13
CA GLY A 217 -22.33 7.38 -12.68
C GLY A 217 -21.69 8.28 -13.73
N ILE A 218 -20.39 8.14 -14.05
CA ILE A 218 -19.66 8.96 -15.02
C ILE A 218 -19.43 8.14 -16.30
N PRO A 219 -20.26 8.32 -17.36
CA PRO A 219 -20.11 7.56 -18.59
C PRO A 219 -18.94 8.14 -19.41
N LEU A 220 -18.08 7.26 -19.94
CA LEU A 220 -17.00 7.60 -20.86
C LEU A 220 -17.37 7.34 -22.34
N GLY A 221 -18.57 6.78 -22.59
CA GLY A 221 -19.03 6.37 -23.92
C GLY A 221 -18.88 4.87 -24.17
N GLY A 222 -19.59 4.35 -25.17
CA GLY A 222 -19.53 2.92 -25.52
C GLY A 222 -20.03 1.94 -24.42
N GLY A 223 -20.84 2.42 -23.45
CA GLY A 223 -21.32 1.58 -22.36
C GLY A 223 -20.29 1.37 -21.23
N VAL A 224 -19.14 2.03 -21.27
CA VAL A 224 -18.07 1.96 -20.27
C VAL A 224 -18.18 3.16 -19.33
N SER A 225 -18.10 2.93 -18.03
CA SER A 225 -18.03 3.96 -16.99
C SER A 225 -16.58 4.23 -16.55
N LEU A 226 -16.37 5.36 -15.87
CA LEU A 226 -15.07 5.66 -15.27
C LEU A 226 -14.68 4.60 -14.21
N ALA A 227 -15.68 4.06 -13.47
CA ALA A 227 -15.43 2.97 -12.52
C ALA A 227 -14.85 1.72 -13.21
N ASP A 228 -15.34 1.36 -14.39
CA ASP A 228 -14.84 0.20 -15.11
C ASP A 228 -13.36 0.36 -15.49
N VAL A 229 -12.96 1.55 -15.93
CA VAL A 229 -11.56 1.84 -16.23
C VAL A 229 -10.69 1.77 -14.98
N VAL A 230 -11.15 2.32 -13.85
CA VAL A 230 -10.41 2.30 -12.58
C VAL A 230 -10.22 0.86 -12.08
N ARG A 231 -11.23 0.01 -12.22
CA ARG A 231 -11.18 -1.41 -11.83
C ARG A 231 -10.19 -2.25 -12.65
N TRP A 232 -9.80 -1.81 -13.84
CA TRP A 232 -8.72 -2.44 -14.62
C TRP A 232 -7.33 -2.12 -14.07
N LEU A 233 -7.19 -1.10 -13.23
CA LEU A 233 -5.92 -0.63 -12.68
C LEU A 233 -5.64 -1.28 -11.32
N PRO A 234 -4.38 -1.38 -10.91
CA PRO A 234 -4.02 -2.02 -9.64
C PRO A 234 -4.42 -1.22 -8.40
N PHE A 235 -4.85 0.03 -8.55
CA PHE A 235 -5.02 0.95 -7.43
C PHE A 235 -6.15 0.56 -6.47
N GLU A 236 -7.28 0.05 -6.97
CA GLU A 236 -8.41 -0.35 -6.12
C GLU A 236 -8.05 -1.45 -5.13
N TYR A 237 -7.15 -2.36 -5.53
CA TYR A 237 -6.69 -3.47 -4.69
C TYR A 237 -5.84 -2.99 -3.51
N THR A 238 -5.35 -1.74 -3.52
CA THR A 238 -4.55 -1.20 -2.42
C THR A 238 -5.39 -0.69 -1.24
N ALA A 239 -6.68 -0.41 -1.40
CA ALA A 239 -7.52 0.08 -0.32
C ALA A 239 -9.00 -0.37 -0.42
N TYR A 240 -9.68 -0.10 -1.53
CA TYR A 240 -11.11 -0.35 -1.67
C TYR A 240 -11.46 -1.83 -1.64
N PHE A 241 -10.77 -2.67 -2.41
CA PHE A 241 -11.11 -4.08 -2.55
C PHE A 241 -11.09 -4.87 -1.22
N PRO A 242 -10.05 -4.79 -0.36
CA PRO A 242 -10.12 -5.44 0.94
C PRO A 242 -11.27 -4.91 1.81
N ALA A 243 -11.57 -3.60 1.77
CA ALA A 243 -12.70 -3.04 2.48
C ALA A 243 -14.04 -3.58 1.96
N ALA A 244 -14.19 -3.73 0.64
CA ALA A 244 -15.37 -4.28 -0.02
C ALA A 244 -15.63 -5.76 0.35
N ILE A 245 -14.56 -6.56 0.56
CA ILE A 245 -14.67 -7.93 1.09
C ILE A 245 -15.28 -7.91 2.48
N TRP A 246 -14.74 -7.09 3.38
CA TRP A 246 -15.25 -6.98 4.75
C TRP A 246 -16.72 -6.58 4.80
N LEU A 247 -17.14 -5.70 3.89
CA LEU A 247 -18.53 -5.25 3.74
C LEU A 247 -19.46 -6.29 3.11
N GLY A 248 -18.90 -7.40 2.60
CA GLY A 248 -19.65 -8.39 1.87
C GLY A 248 -20.20 -7.90 0.53
N LYS A 249 -19.65 -6.81 -0.04
CA LYS A 249 -19.98 -6.32 -1.38
C LYS A 249 -19.50 -7.26 -2.47
N VAL A 250 -18.39 -7.98 -2.21
CA VAL A 250 -17.79 -8.95 -3.12
C VAL A 250 -17.85 -10.33 -2.48
N ARG A 251 -18.56 -11.27 -3.09
CA ARG A 251 -18.79 -12.62 -2.56
C ARG A 251 -18.75 -13.69 -3.69
N GLY A 252 -18.64 -14.96 -3.28
CA GLY A 252 -18.71 -16.10 -4.17
C GLY A 252 -17.63 -16.08 -5.24
N TRP A 253 -18.01 -16.36 -6.49
CA TRP A 253 -17.06 -16.42 -7.61
C TRP A 253 -16.37 -15.08 -7.90
N ALA A 254 -17.07 -13.95 -7.73
CA ALA A 254 -16.47 -12.63 -7.93
C ALA A 254 -15.29 -12.40 -6.96
N LEU A 255 -15.41 -12.84 -5.71
CA LEU A 255 -14.34 -12.74 -4.72
C LEU A 255 -13.08 -13.52 -5.16
N VAL A 256 -13.27 -14.76 -5.63
CA VAL A 256 -12.14 -15.59 -6.09
C VAL A 256 -11.48 -14.99 -7.33
N ARG A 257 -12.28 -14.51 -8.28
CA ARG A 257 -11.79 -13.83 -9.49
C ARG A 257 -10.96 -12.60 -9.12
N ASP A 258 -11.48 -11.74 -8.26
CA ASP A 258 -10.86 -10.46 -7.95
C ASP A 258 -9.59 -10.64 -7.08
N LEU A 259 -9.56 -11.63 -6.18
CA LEU A 259 -8.33 -12.07 -5.50
C LEU A 259 -7.27 -12.60 -6.48
N ALA A 260 -7.69 -13.34 -7.52
CA ALA A 260 -6.77 -13.81 -8.55
C ALA A 260 -6.21 -12.66 -9.39
N ILE A 261 -7.02 -11.64 -9.71
CA ILE A 261 -6.58 -10.44 -10.41
C ILE A 261 -5.59 -9.66 -9.55
N GLU A 262 -5.87 -9.47 -8.26
CA GLU A 262 -4.95 -8.83 -7.31
C GLU A 262 -3.61 -9.56 -7.25
N ALA A 263 -3.61 -10.90 -7.12
CA ALA A 263 -2.41 -11.72 -7.15
C ALA A 263 -1.66 -11.59 -8.50
N GLY A 264 -2.39 -11.52 -9.60
CA GLY A 264 -1.83 -11.24 -10.93
C GLY A 264 -1.11 -9.90 -10.99
N TRP A 265 -1.71 -8.83 -10.46
CA TRP A 265 -1.06 -7.51 -10.36
C TRP A 265 0.19 -7.55 -9.47
N VAL A 266 0.16 -8.26 -8.35
CA VAL A 266 1.35 -8.44 -7.50
C VAL A 266 2.49 -9.08 -8.31
N LEU A 267 2.21 -10.14 -9.07
CA LEU A 267 3.22 -10.80 -9.92
C LEU A 267 3.78 -9.84 -10.99
N VAL A 268 2.91 -9.09 -11.66
CA VAL A 268 3.32 -8.07 -12.65
C VAL A 268 4.26 -7.04 -12.01
N MET A 269 3.92 -6.54 -10.82
CA MET A 269 4.75 -5.55 -10.13
C MET A 269 6.05 -6.14 -9.57
N ILE A 270 6.07 -7.40 -9.14
CA ILE A 270 7.32 -8.12 -8.79
C ILE A 270 8.25 -8.16 -10.00
N VAL A 271 7.74 -8.59 -11.16
CA VAL A 271 8.53 -8.66 -12.39
C VAL A 271 9.02 -7.29 -12.81
N ALA A 272 8.15 -6.28 -12.80
CA ALA A 272 8.51 -4.90 -13.14
C ALA A 272 9.63 -4.36 -12.22
N CYS A 273 9.50 -4.55 -10.91
CA CYS A 273 10.52 -4.13 -9.93
C CYS A 273 11.86 -4.84 -10.16
N ARG A 274 11.85 -6.16 -10.38
CA ARG A 274 13.05 -6.95 -10.66
C ARG A 274 13.72 -6.57 -11.97
N LEU A 275 12.95 -6.30 -13.00
CA LEU A 275 13.48 -5.81 -14.29
C LEU A 275 14.06 -4.40 -14.15
N ALA A 276 13.36 -3.49 -13.45
CA ALA A 276 13.85 -2.16 -13.17
C ALA A 276 15.18 -2.20 -12.39
N TRP A 277 15.27 -3.02 -11.34
CA TRP A 277 16.51 -3.22 -10.60
C TRP A 277 17.64 -3.73 -11.50
N ARG A 278 17.41 -4.83 -12.26
CA ARG A 278 18.43 -5.44 -13.13
C ARG A 278 18.91 -4.49 -14.23
N ARG A 279 18.00 -3.72 -14.85
CA ARG A 279 18.36 -2.74 -15.89
C ARG A 279 19.03 -1.51 -15.30
N GLY A 280 18.50 -1.03 -14.15
CA GLY A 280 19.04 0.12 -13.44
C GLY A 280 20.47 -0.09 -12.98
N THR A 281 20.77 -1.22 -12.34
CA THR A 281 22.14 -1.55 -11.88
C THR A 281 23.15 -1.69 -13.01
N ARG A 282 22.73 -2.15 -14.19
CA ARG A 282 23.61 -2.19 -15.38
C ARG A 282 23.96 -0.81 -15.92
N ARG A 283 23.08 0.16 -15.75
CA ARG A 283 23.27 1.55 -16.18
C ARG A 283 23.95 2.40 -15.10
N TYR A 284 23.98 1.91 -13.88
CA TYR A 284 24.48 2.66 -12.75
C TYR A 284 25.98 2.88 -12.88
N SER A 285 26.36 4.09 -13.31
CA SER A 285 27.70 4.63 -13.16
C SER A 285 27.70 5.50 -11.92
N ALA A 286 28.51 5.18 -10.94
CA ALA A 286 28.62 5.98 -9.73
C ALA A 286 29.01 7.42 -10.12
N PHE A 287 28.12 8.39 -9.90
CA PHE A 287 28.49 9.78 -10.00
C PHE A 287 29.61 10.04 -8.98
N GLY A 288 30.80 10.36 -9.46
CA GLY A 288 31.96 10.68 -8.62
C GLY A 288 32.98 9.57 -8.46
N GLY A 289 33.14 8.66 -9.43
CA GLY A 289 34.32 7.77 -9.56
C GLY A 289 35.34 8.37 -10.50
#